data_b63f3bdb5d1df79567ca04a90d528afd
#
_entry.id   b63f3bdb5d1df79567ca04a90d528afd
#
_cell.length_a   1.000
_cell.length_b   1.000
_cell.length_c   1.000
_cell.angle_alpha   90.00
_cell.angle_beta   90.00
_cell.angle_gamma   90.00
#
_symmetry.space_group_name_H-M   'P 1'
#
loop_
_entity.id
_entity.type
_entity.pdbx_description
1 polymer ?
#
loop_
_entity_poly.entity_id
_entity_poly.type
_entity_poly.pdbx_seq_one_letter_code
_entity_poly.pdbx_strand_id
1 'polypeptide(L)'
;IQDANPTSLQNEIHEGKKLMETHCYLCHSPNAAENEGRIAPPMVAIKARYIDKEGYNKEEFVKHVTAFVTNPTEDKALMYGAVRKHGVMPKQAFPEGSIEKIADFMFDYQIEEPEWFKAHWEGHGNENWSQSGKKYVEPKKEKTYADIGLEYALGTKKVLGKNLMGAIQKKGTLEALSFCNIQAIPLTDSMSTKFNASIKRVSDKNRNPNNKANTEELQYIAQFKKELAAKKEIKPVVIEKGNKVQFYYPIETNTMCLQCHGKQIKPEVSQQIMKLYPKDLAIG
;
A
#
# COMPACT_ATOMS: atom_id res chain seq x y z
N ILE A 1 -27.15 3.41 26.51
CA ILE A 1 -27.05 4.12 25.22
C ILE A 1 -26.35 5.43 25.57
N GLN A 2 -25.04 5.51 25.39
CA GLN A 2 -24.29 6.74 25.53
C GLN A 2 -24.28 7.40 24.16
N ASP A 3 -24.88 8.55 24.05
CA ASP A 3 -24.90 9.39 22.86
C ASP A 3 -23.47 9.76 22.50
N ALA A 4 -23.02 9.30 21.35
CA ALA A 4 -21.74 9.71 20.77
C ALA A 4 -21.83 11.21 20.46
N ASN A 5 -21.02 12.00 21.14
CA ASN A 5 -20.96 13.45 20.99
C ASN A 5 -20.55 13.80 19.54
N PRO A 6 -21.38 14.50 18.76
CA PRO A 6 -21.09 14.79 17.35
C PRO A 6 -19.83 15.65 17.13
N THR A 7 -19.30 16.27 18.16
CA THR A 7 -18.07 17.09 18.11
C THR A 7 -16.78 16.25 18.00
N SER A 8 -16.83 14.94 18.33
CA SER A 8 -15.65 14.06 18.24
C SER A 8 -15.33 13.60 16.81
N LEU A 9 -16.33 13.57 15.93
CA LEU A 9 -16.17 13.12 14.54
C LEU A 9 -15.46 14.13 13.62
N GLN A 10 -15.42 15.41 14.00
CA GLN A 10 -14.79 16.47 13.19
C GLN A 10 -13.27 16.58 13.36
N ASN A 11 -12.68 15.86 14.32
CA ASN A 11 -11.24 15.95 14.65
C ASN A 11 -10.42 14.74 14.21
N GLU A 12 -10.98 13.83 13.44
CA GLU A 12 -10.25 12.66 12.93
C GLU A 12 -10.03 12.74 11.42
N ILE A 13 -8.87 12.28 10.96
CA ILE A 13 -8.60 12.11 9.53
C ILE A 13 -9.64 11.14 8.97
N HIS A 14 -10.22 11.48 7.82
CA HIS A 14 -11.25 10.65 7.19
C HIS A 14 -10.78 9.21 6.99
N GLU A 15 -11.58 8.24 7.42
CA GLU A 15 -11.20 6.83 7.40
C GLU A 15 -10.84 6.35 5.99
N GLY A 16 -11.62 6.73 4.96
CA GLY A 16 -11.32 6.40 3.57
C GLY A 16 -9.97 6.92 3.09
N LYS A 17 -9.52 8.11 3.57
CA LYS A 17 -8.19 8.64 3.29
C LYS A 17 -7.10 7.76 3.91
N LYS A 18 -7.22 7.43 5.19
CA LYS A 18 -6.26 6.54 5.88
C LYS A 18 -6.14 5.19 5.19
N LEU A 19 -7.27 4.59 4.81
CA LEU A 19 -7.30 3.32 4.09
C LEU A 19 -6.66 3.43 2.70
N MET A 20 -6.92 4.51 1.96
CA MET A 20 -6.31 4.75 0.65
C MET A 20 -4.79 4.89 0.76
N GLU A 21 -4.29 5.64 1.72
CA GLU A 21 -2.85 5.80 1.97
C GLU A 21 -2.20 4.47 2.35
N THR A 22 -2.87 3.68 3.18
CA THR A 22 -2.38 2.40 3.67
C THR A 22 -2.33 1.32 2.59
N HIS A 23 -3.39 1.23 1.78
CA HIS A 23 -3.58 0.10 0.87
C HIS A 23 -3.29 0.42 -0.60
N CYS A 24 -3.47 1.67 -1.04
CA CYS A 24 -3.39 2.03 -2.46
C CYS A 24 -2.11 2.77 -2.83
N TYR A 25 -1.61 3.68 -2.00
CA TYR A 25 -0.50 4.59 -2.33
C TYR A 25 0.86 3.90 -2.53
N LEU A 26 1.01 2.64 -2.14
CA LEU A 26 2.22 1.88 -2.49
C LEU A 26 2.39 1.77 -4.01
N CYS A 27 1.30 1.46 -4.73
CA CYS A 27 1.30 1.30 -6.19
C CYS A 27 0.77 2.54 -6.91
N HIS A 28 -0.28 3.17 -6.38
CA HIS A 28 -1.01 4.31 -6.95
C HIS A 28 -0.59 5.65 -6.32
N SER A 29 0.73 5.84 -6.14
CA SER A 29 1.28 6.98 -5.41
C SER A 29 0.97 8.33 -6.09
N PRO A 30 0.53 9.35 -5.32
CA PRO A 30 0.39 10.71 -5.83
C PRO A 30 1.74 11.39 -6.17
N ASN A 31 2.85 10.84 -5.66
CA ASN A 31 4.20 11.37 -5.89
C ASN A 31 4.98 10.54 -6.93
N ALA A 32 4.30 9.71 -7.73
CA ALA A 32 4.97 8.92 -8.77
C ALA A 32 5.37 9.83 -9.95
N ALA A 33 6.56 9.62 -10.50
CA ALA A 33 6.98 10.29 -11.72
C ALA A 33 6.12 9.83 -12.92
N GLU A 34 5.96 10.69 -13.93
CA GLU A 34 5.12 10.39 -15.08
C GLU A 34 5.61 9.17 -15.87
N ASN A 35 6.91 9.11 -16.12
CA ASN A 35 7.50 8.18 -17.11
C ASN A 35 8.38 7.08 -16.50
N GLU A 36 8.90 7.25 -15.30
CA GLU A 36 9.83 6.29 -14.70
C GLU A 36 9.38 5.73 -13.35
N GLY A 37 9.49 4.43 -13.21
CA GLY A 37 9.26 3.73 -11.93
C GLY A 37 7.82 3.80 -11.40
N ARG A 38 6.86 4.18 -12.23
CA ARG A 38 5.44 4.16 -11.90
C ARG A 38 4.91 2.74 -12.05
N ILE A 39 4.37 2.20 -10.97
CA ILE A 39 3.89 0.82 -10.89
C ILE A 39 2.44 0.71 -11.41
N ALA A 40 1.64 1.75 -11.16
CA ALA A 40 0.24 1.84 -11.51
C ALA A 40 -0.16 3.31 -11.77
N PRO A 41 -1.31 3.60 -12.38
CA PRO A 41 -1.82 4.96 -12.50
C PRO A 41 -2.04 5.56 -11.10
N PRO A 42 -1.80 6.87 -10.89
CA PRO A 42 -2.11 7.50 -9.60
C PRO A 42 -3.61 7.46 -9.31
N MET A 43 -4.02 7.50 -8.03
CA MET A 43 -5.44 7.42 -7.64
C MET A 43 -6.29 8.49 -8.31
N VAL A 44 -5.74 9.70 -8.52
CA VAL A 44 -6.45 10.77 -9.23
C VAL A 44 -6.79 10.40 -10.67
N ALA A 45 -5.95 9.64 -11.37
CA ALA A 45 -6.24 9.18 -12.72
C ALA A 45 -7.41 8.18 -12.76
N ILE A 46 -7.52 7.35 -11.72
CA ILE A 46 -8.66 6.44 -11.56
C ILE A 46 -9.93 7.26 -11.33
N LYS A 47 -9.90 8.19 -10.39
CA LYS A 47 -11.03 9.09 -10.11
C LYS A 47 -11.49 9.82 -11.37
N ALA A 48 -10.56 10.47 -12.08
CA ALA A 48 -10.84 11.20 -13.32
C ALA A 48 -11.45 10.29 -14.39
N ARG A 49 -10.95 9.07 -14.54
CA ARG A 49 -11.48 8.13 -15.52
C ARG A 49 -12.95 7.79 -15.26
N TYR A 50 -13.31 7.47 -14.03
CA TYR A 50 -14.66 7.04 -13.70
C TYR A 50 -15.64 8.22 -13.60
N ILE A 51 -15.23 9.34 -13.00
CA ILE A 51 -16.12 10.46 -12.73
C ILE A 51 -16.16 11.42 -13.93
N ASP A 52 -14.99 11.95 -14.32
CA ASP A 52 -14.94 13.04 -15.32
C ASP A 52 -15.05 12.51 -16.75
N LYS A 53 -14.65 11.27 -17.03
CA LYS A 53 -14.72 10.67 -18.39
C LYS A 53 -15.98 9.84 -18.61
N GLU A 54 -16.33 8.96 -17.64
CA GLU A 54 -17.51 8.07 -17.75
C GLU A 54 -18.78 8.71 -17.18
N GLY A 55 -18.67 9.78 -16.39
CA GLY A 55 -19.79 10.48 -15.82
C GLY A 55 -20.51 9.75 -14.69
N TYR A 56 -19.83 8.83 -14.00
CA TYR A 56 -20.45 8.05 -12.93
C TYR A 56 -20.87 8.93 -11.76
N ASN A 57 -22.07 8.72 -11.27
CA ASN A 57 -22.51 9.24 -9.99
C ASN A 57 -21.83 8.46 -8.84
N LYS A 58 -22.07 8.88 -7.60
CA LYS A 58 -21.41 8.31 -6.42
C LYS A 58 -21.67 6.82 -6.25
N GLU A 59 -22.90 6.38 -6.41
CA GLU A 59 -23.30 4.97 -6.25
C GLU A 59 -22.62 4.10 -7.33
N GLU A 60 -22.64 4.54 -8.58
CA GLU A 60 -21.98 3.87 -9.69
C GLU A 60 -20.46 3.81 -9.48
N PHE A 61 -19.85 4.91 -9.07
CA PHE A 61 -18.41 4.99 -8.81
C PHE A 61 -17.99 3.98 -7.73
N VAL A 62 -18.64 4.01 -6.57
CA VAL A 62 -18.35 3.08 -5.47
C VAL A 62 -18.55 1.63 -5.92
N LYS A 63 -19.65 1.32 -6.57
CA LYS A 63 -19.98 -0.03 -7.08
C LYS A 63 -18.91 -0.54 -8.06
N HIS A 64 -18.56 0.26 -9.06
CA HIS A 64 -17.63 -0.17 -10.12
C HIS A 64 -16.19 -0.29 -9.61
N VAL A 65 -15.72 0.65 -8.78
CA VAL A 65 -14.40 0.57 -8.15
C VAL A 65 -14.31 -0.66 -7.26
N THR A 66 -15.31 -0.89 -6.41
CA THR A 66 -15.35 -2.07 -5.53
C THR A 66 -15.36 -3.37 -6.34
N ALA A 67 -16.16 -3.47 -7.37
CA ALA A 67 -16.26 -4.66 -8.22
C ALA A 67 -14.92 -4.97 -8.93
N PHE A 68 -14.24 -3.94 -9.45
CA PHE A 68 -12.93 -4.11 -10.09
C PHE A 68 -11.86 -4.51 -9.09
N VAL A 69 -11.73 -3.78 -7.97
CA VAL A 69 -10.67 -4.03 -6.98
C VAL A 69 -10.82 -5.40 -6.30
N THR A 70 -12.05 -5.85 -6.06
CA THR A 70 -12.33 -7.17 -5.47
C THR A 70 -11.97 -8.32 -6.40
N ASN A 71 -12.19 -8.15 -7.70
CA ASN A 71 -11.88 -9.16 -8.71
C ASN A 71 -11.36 -8.51 -9.99
N PRO A 72 -10.09 -8.05 -10.00
CA PRO A 72 -9.49 -7.35 -11.12
C PRO A 72 -9.25 -8.31 -12.29
N THR A 73 -9.89 -8.00 -13.42
CA THR A 73 -9.72 -8.72 -14.68
C THR A 73 -9.63 -7.72 -15.83
N GLU A 74 -9.06 -8.12 -16.96
CA GLU A 74 -8.84 -7.22 -18.10
C GLU A 74 -10.16 -6.72 -18.68
N ASP A 75 -11.17 -7.57 -18.76
CA ASP A 75 -12.51 -7.27 -19.27
C ASP A 75 -13.28 -6.25 -18.40
N LYS A 76 -12.96 -6.14 -17.11
CA LYS A 76 -13.55 -5.17 -16.18
C LYS A 76 -12.82 -3.84 -16.11
N ALA A 77 -11.62 -3.76 -16.70
CA ALA A 77 -10.80 -2.58 -16.61
C ALA A 77 -11.29 -1.48 -17.54
N LEU A 78 -11.57 -0.29 -17.02
CA LEU A 78 -11.90 0.89 -17.85
C LEU A 78 -10.66 1.61 -18.39
N MET A 79 -9.49 1.35 -17.79
CA MET A 79 -8.23 2.02 -18.14
C MET A 79 -7.33 1.11 -19.00
N TYR A 80 -7.76 0.78 -20.22
CA TYR A 80 -7.05 -0.15 -21.12
C TYR A 80 -5.58 0.26 -21.37
N GLY A 81 -5.29 1.56 -21.46
CA GLY A 81 -3.92 2.07 -21.60
C GLY A 81 -3.04 1.77 -20.39
N ALA A 82 -3.62 1.85 -19.19
CA ALA A 82 -2.91 1.49 -17.95
C ALA A 82 -2.69 -0.03 -17.87
N VAL A 83 -3.67 -0.83 -18.26
CA VAL A 83 -3.52 -2.31 -18.33
C VAL A 83 -2.40 -2.71 -19.30
N ARG A 84 -2.35 -2.11 -20.50
CA ARG A 84 -1.25 -2.37 -21.44
C ARG A 84 0.11 -1.98 -20.90
N LYS A 85 0.20 -0.88 -20.12
CA LYS A 85 1.47 -0.36 -19.60
C LYS A 85 1.93 -1.07 -18.33
N HIS A 86 1.03 -1.44 -17.45
CA HIS A 86 1.31 -1.89 -16.09
C HIS A 86 0.83 -3.33 -15.80
N GLY A 87 0.07 -3.93 -16.70
CA GLY A 87 -0.67 -5.17 -16.45
C GLY A 87 -1.97 -4.93 -15.67
N VAL A 88 -2.75 -5.98 -15.48
CA VAL A 88 -3.93 -5.96 -14.62
C VAL A 88 -3.50 -5.84 -13.15
N MET A 89 -4.24 -5.08 -12.37
CA MET A 89 -4.02 -4.94 -10.93
C MET A 89 -3.97 -6.33 -10.27
N PRO A 90 -2.94 -6.64 -9.47
CA PRO A 90 -2.90 -7.90 -8.73
C PRO A 90 -4.05 -8.00 -7.74
N LYS A 91 -4.71 -9.15 -7.67
CA LYS A 91 -5.76 -9.39 -6.67
C LYS A 91 -5.15 -9.36 -5.26
N GLN A 92 -5.78 -8.60 -4.37
CA GLN A 92 -5.38 -8.45 -2.98
C GLN A 92 -6.58 -8.70 -2.07
N ALA A 93 -6.31 -9.09 -0.83
CA ALA A 93 -7.31 -9.11 0.22
C ALA A 93 -7.35 -7.73 0.89
N PHE A 94 -8.54 -7.21 1.09
CA PHE A 94 -8.77 -5.96 1.82
C PHE A 94 -9.70 -6.25 3.01
N PRO A 95 -9.59 -5.51 4.12
CA PRO A 95 -10.60 -5.56 5.16
C PRO A 95 -11.99 -5.25 4.61
N GLU A 96 -13.01 -5.85 5.18
CA GLU A 96 -14.40 -5.67 4.74
C GLU A 96 -14.82 -4.18 4.78
N GLY A 97 -15.47 -3.70 3.74
CA GLY A 97 -15.93 -2.31 3.62
C GLY A 97 -14.82 -1.28 3.33
N SER A 98 -13.54 -1.69 3.25
CA SER A 98 -12.44 -0.74 3.06
C SER A 98 -12.45 -0.09 1.69
N ILE A 99 -12.80 -0.84 0.64
CA ILE A 99 -12.79 -0.32 -0.73
C ILE A 99 -13.91 0.69 -0.91
N GLU A 100 -15.08 0.39 -0.35
CA GLU A 100 -16.24 1.28 -0.36
C GLU A 100 -15.93 2.61 0.33
N LYS A 101 -15.30 2.59 1.49
CA LYS A 101 -14.87 3.78 2.23
C LYS A 101 -13.83 4.60 1.47
N ILE A 102 -12.89 3.93 0.79
CA ILE A 102 -11.90 4.59 -0.08
C ILE A 102 -12.61 5.27 -1.25
N ALA A 103 -13.49 4.56 -1.95
CA ALA A 103 -14.23 5.09 -3.09
C ALA A 103 -15.15 6.24 -2.68
N ASP A 104 -15.83 6.13 -1.54
CA ASP A 104 -16.66 7.19 -0.96
C ASP A 104 -15.85 8.47 -0.73
N PHE A 105 -14.70 8.35 -0.07
CA PHE A 105 -13.79 9.47 0.14
C PHE A 105 -13.29 10.07 -1.19
N MET A 106 -12.88 9.24 -2.13
CA MET A 106 -12.40 9.69 -3.44
C MET A 106 -13.46 10.45 -4.22
N PHE A 107 -14.74 10.07 -4.10
CA PHE A 107 -15.81 10.77 -4.78
C PHE A 107 -16.07 12.14 -4.16
N ASP A 108 -16.20 12.21 -2.84
CA ASP A 108 -16.61 13.41 -2.13
C ASP A 108 -15.52 14.49 -2.06
N TYR A 109 -14.23 14.08 -2.07
CA TYR A 109 -13.12 14.99 -1.83
C TYR A 109 -12.10 14.99 -2.96
N GLN A 110 -11.45 16.14 -3.14
CA GLN A 110 -10.22 16.23 -3.92
C GLN A 110 -9.13 15.45 -3.20
N ILE A 111 -8.41 14.63 -3.96
CA ILE A 111 -7.32 13.79 -3.48
C ILE A 111 -5.98 14.29 -4.02
N GLU A 112 -4.89 13.86 -3.41
CA GLU A 112 -3.54 14.23 -3.83
C GLU A 112 -3.27 13.80 -5.27
N GLU A 113 -2.65 14.70 -6.06
CA GLU A 113 -2.30 14.44 -7.46
C GLU A 113 -0.83 14.78 -7.74
N PRO A 114 -0.19 14.06 -8.68
CA PRO A 114 1.15 14.41 -9.13
C PRO A 114 1.14 15.74 -9.90
N GLU A 115 2.19 16.54 -9.79
CA GLU A 115 2.32 17.83 -10.48
C GLU A 115 2.15 17.73 -12.01
N TRP A 116 2.58 16.61 -12.61
CA TRP A 116 2.47 16.39 -14.04
C TRP A 116 1.05 16.01 -14.51
N PHE A 117 0.13 15.64 -13.59
CA PHE A 117 -1.14 15.01 -13.99
C PHE A 117 -2.04 15.96 -14.81
N LYS A 118 -2.10 17.24 -14.44
CA LYS A 118 -2.86 18.23 -15.19
C LYS A 118 -2.41 18.31 -16.66
N ALA A 119 -1.11 18.50 -16.89
CA ALA A 119 -0.57 18.58 -18.25
C ALA A 119 -0.79 17.30 -19.05
N HIS A 120 -0.66 16.14 -18.39
CA HIS A 120 -0.92 14.85 -19.01
C HIS A 120 -2.40 14.71 -19.42
N TRP A 121 -3.34 15.08 -18.55
CA TRP A 121 -4.76 15.01 -18.85
C TRP A 121 -5.15 15.91 -20.03
N GLU A 122 -4.73 17.15 -20.02
CA GLU A 122 -5.02 18.14 -21.06
C GLU A 122 -4.32 17.77 -22.39
N GLY A 123 -3.12 17.21 -22.35
CA GLY A 123 -2.37 16.74 -23.51
C GLY A 123 -3.02 15.57 -24.25
N HIS A 124 -3.93 14.84 -23.62
CA HIS A 124 -4.73 13.78 -24.25
C HIS A 124 -6.06 14.29 -24.85
N GLY A 125 -6.20 15.58 -25.08
CA GLY A 125 -7.37 16.18 -25.71
C GLY A 125 -8.61 16.26 -24.80
N ASN A 126 -8.41 16.21 -23.50
CA ASN A 126 -9.46 16.47 -22.54
C ASN A 126 -9.55 17.96 -22.22
N GLU A 127 -10.67 18.39 -21.65
CA GLU A 127 -10.86 19.77 -21.20
C GLU A 127 -9.89 20.14 -20.06
N ASN A 128 -9.84 21.44 -19.71
CA ASN A 128 -9.04 21.96 -18.61
C ASN A 128 -9.26 21.15 -17.35
N TRP A 129 -8.17 20.64 -16.78
CA TRP A 129 -8.22 19.80 -15.60
C TRP A 129 -8.67 20.58 -14.37
N SER A 130 -9.75 20.12 -13.77
CA SER A 130 -10.20 20.53 -12.45
C SER A 130 -10.76 19.31 -11.73
N GLN A 131 -10.13 18.92 -10.65
CA GLN A 131 -10.57 17.74 -9.92
C GLN A 131 -11.94 17.96 -9.28
N SER A 132 -12.86 17.05 -9.51
CA SER A 132 -14.18 17.00 -8.88
C SER A 132 -14.08 16.79 -7.35
N GLY A 133 -15.14 17.13 -6.62
CA GLY A 133 -15.23 16.97 -5.17
C GLY A 133 -14.79 18.19 -4.36
N LYS A 134 -15.04 18.14 -3.05
CA LYS A 134 -14.71 19.20 -2.10
C LYS A 134 -13.23 19.18 -1.76
N LYS A 135 -12.62 20.33 -1.51
CA LYS A 135 -11.25 20.37 -0.98
C LYS A 135 -11.22 19.68 0.40
N TYR A 136 -10.38 18.67 0.54
CA TYR A 136 -10.18 18.03 1.83
C TYR A 136 -9.22 18.86 2.68
N VAL A 137 -9.67 19.20 3.87
CA VAL A 137 -8.85 19.88 4.89
C VAL A 137 -8.62 18.92 6.01
N GLU A 138 -7.38 18.49 6.17
CA GLU A 138 -7.03 17.62 7.30
C GLU A 138 -7.27 18.33 8.63
N PRO A 139 -7.91 17.66 9.59
CA PRO A 139 -8.01 18.19 10.93
C PRO A 139 -6.61 18.39 11.51
N LYS A 140 -6.35 19.55 12.10
CA LYS A 140 -5.12 19.80 12.88
C LYS A 140 -5.23 19.02 14.18
N LYS A 141 -4.67 17.83 14.21
CA LYS A 141 -4.57 16.98 15.41
C LYS A 141 -3.09 16.73 15.71
N GLU A 142 -2.72 16.77 16.97
CA GLU A 142 -1.42 16.24 17.38
C GLU A 142 -1.35 14.76 17.02
N LYS A 143 -0.28 14.36 16.32
CA LYS A 143 -0.09 12.97 15.93
C LYS A 143 0.08 12.11 17.18
N THR A 144 -0.71 11.05 17.26
CA THR A 144 -0.53 10.02 18.29
C THR A 144 0.70 9.18 17.96
N TYR A 145 1.21 8.41 18.91
CA TYR A 145 2.27 7.43 18.64
C TYR A 145 1.88 6.39 17.59
N ALA A 146 0.59 6.06 17.52
CA ALA A 146 0.06 5.20 16.46
C ALA A 146 0.18 5.85 15.08
N ASP A 147 -0.15 7.14 14.94
CA ASP A 147 -0.05 7.88 13.69
C ASP A 147 1.41 8.01 13.24
N ILE A 148 2.31 8.33 14.17
CA ILE A 148 3.75 8.45 13.90
C ILE A 148 4.35 7.10 13.48
N GLY A 149 4.05 6.04 14.22
CA GLY A 149 4.53 4.69 13.91
C GLY A 149 4.01 4.19 12.56
N LEU A 150 2.76 4.47 12.24
CA LEU A 150 2.15 4.12 10.95
C LEU A 150 2.82 4.89 9.79
N GLU A 151 3.08 6.17 9.95
CA GLU A 151 3.83 6.98 8.97
C GLU A 151 5.22 6.35 8.68
N TYR A 152 5.94 5.92 9.72
CA TYR A 152 7.25 5.30 9.58
C TYR A 152 7.17 3.93 8.88
N ALA A 153 6.19 3.11 9.25
CA ALA A 153 5.97 1.81 8.65
C ALA A 153 5.57 1.93 7.16
N LEU A 154 4.62 2.79 6.85
CA LEU A 154 4.15 3.01 5.47
C LEU A 154 5.22 3.69 4.61
N GLY A 155 5.96 4.67 5.15
CA GLY A 155 7.08 5.30 4.49
C GLY A 155 8.19 4.29 4.13
N THR A 156 8.52 3.39 5.04
CA THR A 156 9.49 2.30 4.81
C THR A 156 8.97 1.30 3.78
N LYS A 157 7.71 0.88 3.89
CA LYS A 157 7.05 0.00 2.92
C LYS A 157 7.06 0.61 1.51
N LYS A 158 6.78 1.91 1.39
CA LYS A 158 6.79 2.64 0.11
C LYS A 158 8.17 2.64 -0.54
N VAL A 159 9.23 2.93 0.21
CA VAL A 159 10.61 2.94 -0.32
C VAL A 159 11.03 1.55 -0.77
N LEU A 160 10.84 0.53 0.06
CA LEU A 160 11.18 -0.85 -0.28
C LEU A 160 10.36 -1.35 -1.48
N GLY A 161 9.05 -1.12 -1.47
CA GLY A 161 8.14 -1.56 -2.53
C GLY A 161 8.45 -0.91 -3.87
N LYS A 162 8.68 0.41 -3.91
CA LYS A 162 9.05 1.12 -5.14
C LYS A 162 10.33 0.54 -5.76
N ASN A 163 11.35 0.32 -4.95
CA ASN A 163 12.63 -0.21 -5.42
C ASN A 163 12.50 -1.66 -5.89
N LEU A 164 11.79 -2.52 -5.14
CA LEU A 164 11.53 -3.90 -5.52
C LEU A 164 10.75 -3.98 -6.84
N MET A 165 9.68 -3.23 -6.95
CA MET A 165 8.85 -3.24 -8.16
C MET A 165 9.59 -2.69 -9.38
N GLY A 166 10.37 -1.64 -9.19
CA GLY A 166 11.25 -1.13 -10.25
C GLY A 166 12.26 -2.17 -10.73
N ALA A 167 12.82 -2.96 -9.82
CA ALA A 167 13.71 -4.07 -10.16
C ALA A 167 12.99 -5.18 -10.95
N ILE A 168 11.79 -5.59 -10.49
CA ILE A 168 10.98 -6.60 -11.18
C ILE A 168 10.63 -6.14 -12.60
N GLN A 169 10.15 -4.91 -12.76
CA GLN A 169 9.74 -4.38 -14.06
C GLN A 169 10.90 -4.20 -15.04
N LYS A 170 12.05 -3.74 -14.56
CA LYS A 170 13.21 -3.46 -15.42
C LYS A 170 14.03 -4.71 -15.75
N LYS A 171 14.13 -5.65 -14.83
CA LYS A 171 15.10 -6.77 -14.92
C LYS A 171 14.52 -8.14 -14.58
N GLY A 172 13.24 -8.21 -14.24
CA GLY A 172 12.56 -9.46 -13.88
C GLY A 172 12.79 -9.93 -12.44
N THR A 173 12.12 -11.01 -12.07
CA THR A 173 12.05 -11.53 -10.68
C THR A 173 13.41 -12.00 -10.16
N LEU A 174 14.27 -12.59 -10.99
CA LEU A 174 15.60 -13.10 -10.57
C LEU A 174 16.53 -11.96 -10.12
N GLU A 175 16.60 -10.88 -10.90
CA GLU A 175 17.39 -9.71 -10.55
C GLU A 175 16.81 -8.97 -9.33
N ALA A 176 15.48 -8.97 -9.19
CA ALA A 176 14.82 -8.41 -8.03
C ALA A 176 15.17 -9.17 -6.73
N LEU A 177 15.37 -10.50 -6.78
CA LEU A 177 15.88 -11.27 -5.64
C LEU A 177 17.28 -10.86 -5.23
N SER A 178 18.19 -10.70 -6.19
CA SER A 178 19.56 -10.24 -5.95
C SER A 178 19.56 -8.82 -5.37
N PHE A 179 18.72 -7.94 -5.91
CA PHE A 179 18.50 -6.59 -5.37
C PHE A 179 18.03 -6.64 -3.91
N CYS A 180 17.01 -7.45 -3.59
CA CYS A 180 16.49 -7.59 -2.22
C CYS A 180 17.56 -8.09 -1.25
N ASN A 181 18.39 -9.04 -1.68
CA ASN A 181 19.46 -9.58 -0.85
C ASN A 181 20.45 -8.50 -0.39
N ILE A 182 20.79 -7.58 -1.31
CA ILE A 182 21.80 -6.55 -1.07
C ILE A 182 21.19 -5.27 -0.46
N GLN A 183 20.03 -4.82 -0.95
CA GLN A 183 19.53 -3.48 -0.71
C GLN A 183 18.42 -3.39 0.34
N ALA A 184 17.75 -4.49 0.68
CA ALA A 184 16.59 -4.40 1.57
C ALA A 184 16.95 -3.95 3.00
N ILE A 185 18.10 -4.34 3.53
CA ILE A 185 18.59 -3.86 4.85
C ILE A 185 19.06 -2.41 4.73
N PRO A 186 19.99 -2.02 3.84
CA PRO A 186 20.40 -0.62 3.68
C PRO A 186 19.23 0.36 3.48
N LEU A 187 18.22 -0.02 2.71
CA LEU A 187 17.01 0.82 2.53
C LEU A 187 16.22 0.95 3.84
N THR A 188 16.11 -0.11 4.63
CA THR A 188 15.45 -0.04 5.94
C THR A 188 16.25 0.86 6.90
N ASP A 189 17.58 0.75 6.92
CA ASP A 189 18.46 1.57 7.76
C ASP A 189 18.42 3.06 7.35
N SER A 190 18.34 3.35 6.04
CA SER A 190 18.16 4.72 5.57
C SER A 190 16.86 5.36 6.09
N MET A 191 15.79 4.55 6.19
CA MET A 191 14.53 5.02 6.76
C MET A 191 14.60 5.16 8.29
N SER A 192 15.36 4.31 8.97
CA SER A 192 15.67 4.46 10.40
C SER A 192 16.37 5.80 10.67
N THR A 193 17.35 6.15 9.85
CA THR A 193 18.05 7.44 9.93
C THR A 193 17.11 8.60 9.63
N LYS A 194 16.33 8.50 8.56
CA LYS A 194 15.38 9.54 8.13
C LYS A 194 14.36 9.88 9.22
N PHE A 195 13.83 8.88 9.91
CA PHE A 195 12.81 9.05 10.93
C PHE A 195 13.36 9.17 12.35
N ASN A 196 14.68 9.10 12.51
CA ASN A 196 15.35 9.05 13.83
C ASN A 196 14.71 7.97 14.73
N ALA A 197 14.52 6.76 14.19
CA ALA A 197 13.85 5.65 14.85
C ALA A 197 14.51 4.32 14.50
N SER A 198 14.45 3.34 15.40
CA SER A 198 14.88 1.97 15.08
C SER A 198 13.80 1.24 14.32
N ILE A 199 14.02 0.98 13.05
CA ILE A 199 13.06 0.29 12.18
C ILE A 199 13.60 -1.09 11.84
N LYS A 200 12.78 -2.13 12.08
CA LYS A 200 13.10 -3.52 11.73
C LYS A 200 11.95 -4.15 10.94
N ARG A 201 12.29 -5.10 10.10
CA ARG A 201 11.33 -6.02 9.49
C ARG A 201 11.63 -7.42 10.01
N VAL A 202 10.66 -8.03 10.65
CA VAL A 202 10.83 -9.33 11.29
C VAL A 202 9.79 -10.34 10.80
N SER A 203 10.09 -11.62 10.89
CA SER A 203 9.19 -12.69 10.46
C SER A 203 9.39 -13.94 11.32
N ASP A 204 8.33 -14.69 11.51
CA ASP A 204 8.36 -16.04 12.05
C ASP A 204 8.88 -17.06 11.03
N LYS A 205 8.79 -16.72 9.72
CA LYS A 205 9.37 -17.45 8.59
C LYS A 205 10.34 -16.55 7.84
N ASN A 206 11.50 -16.30 8.44
CA ASN A 206 12.46 -15.34 7.89
C ASN A 206 13.27 -15.94 6.74
N ARG A 207 13.43 -15.18 5.66
CA ARG A 207 14.36 -15.48 4.58
C ARG A 207 15.79 -15.09 4.96
N ASN A 208 15.97 -13.84 5.38
CA ASN A 208 17.24 -13.39 5.91
C ASN A 208 17.30 -13.69 7.42
N PRO A 209 18.36 -14.34 7.92
CA PRO A 209 18.53 -14.62 9.36
C PRO A 209 18.40 -13.39 10.26
N ASN A 210 18.84 -12.23 9.77
CA ASN A 210 18.76 -10.96 10.51
C ASN A 210 17.32 -10.44 10.72
N ASN A 211 16.35 -11.02 10.01
CA ASN A 211 14.93 -10.70 10.14
C ASN A 211 14.16 -11.71 11.01
N LYS A 212 14.88 -12.54 11.79
CA LYS A 212 14.24 -13.47 12.73
C LYS A 212 13.55 -12.68 13.85
N ALA A 213 12.26 -12.97 14.05
CA ALA A 213 11.49 -12.37 15.13
C ALA A 213 11.93 -12.93 16.50
N ASN A 214 11.95 -12.06 17.51
CA ASN A 214 12.13 -12.43 18.91
C ASN A 214 10.80 -12.93 19.52
N THR A 215 10.81 -13.31 20.80
CA THR A 215 9.63 -13.89 21.49
C THR A 215 8.45 -12.89 21.54
N GLU A 216 8.70 -11.62 21.82
CA GLU A 216 7.67 -10.57 21.86
C GLU A 216 7.09 -10.32 20.46
N GLU A 217 7.95 -10.18 19.45
CA GLU A 217 7.57 -9.97 18.05
C GLU A 217 6.74 -11.14 17.49
N LEU A 218 7.06 -12.39 17.90
CA LEU A 218 6.28 -13.57 17.52
C LEU A 218 4.85 -13.54 18.06
N GLN A 219 4.62 -12.98 19.25
CA GLN A 219 3.26 -12.83 19.81
C GLN A 219 2.42 -11.90 18.95
N TYR A 220 2.97 -10.75 18.52
CA TYR A 220 2.24 -9.82 17.64
C TYR A 220 2.04 -10.37 16.24
N ILE A 221 3.02 -11.11 15.70
CA ILE A 221 2.84 -11.81 14.41
C ILE A 221 1.67 -12.81 14.50
N ALA A 222 1.57 -13.57 15.59
CA ALA A 222 0.47 -14.51 15.80
C ALA A 222 -0.88 -13.80 15.94
N GLN A 223 -0.92 -12.68 16.69
CA GLN A 223 -2.11 -11.85 16.83
C GLN A 223 -2.59 -11.33 15.46
N PHE A 224 -1.70 -10.69 14.68
CA PHE A 224 -2.05 -10.14 13.37
C PHE A 224 -2.52 -11.22 12.39
N LYS A 225 -1.90 -12.41 12.41
CA LYS A 225 -2.38 -13.55 11.59
C LYS A 225 -3.80 -13.98 11.95
N LYS A 226 -4.14 -13.99 13.25
CA LYS A 226 -5.49 -14.31 13.72
C LYS A 226 -6.51 -13.24 13.29
N GLU A 227 -6.15 -11.96 13.39
CA GLU A 227 -7.00 -10.85 12.97
C GLU A 227 -7.25 -10.87 11.46
N LEU A 228 -6.19 -11.09 10.65
CA LEU A 228 -6.29 -11.25 9.20
C LEU A 228 -7.18 -12.44 8.80
N ALA A 229 -7.02 -13.60 9.45
CA ALA A 229 -7.84 -14.78 9.19
C ALA A 229 -9.32 -14.53 9.52
N ALA A 230 -9.60 -13.70 10.52
CA ALA A 230 -10.94 -13.28 10.91
C ALA A 230 -11.48 -12.09 10.07
N LYS A 231 -10.73 -11.63 9.05
CA LYS A 231 -11.06 -10.45 8.21
C LYS A 231 -11.34 -9.17 9.02
N LYS A 232 -10.73 -9.05 10.18
CA LYS A 232 -10.84 -7.86 11.01
C LYS A 232 -9.95 -6.75 10.48
N GLU A 233 -10.34 -5.50 10.71
CA GLU A 233 -9.45 -4.36 10.52
C GLU A 233 -8.24 -4.51 11.45
N ILE A 234 -7.05 -4.44 10.87
CA ILE A 234 -5.81 -4.56 11.64
C ILE A 234 -5.42 -3.20 12.18
N LYS A 235 -5.37 -3.10 13.50
CA LYS A 235 -4.87 -1.91 14.19
C LYS A 235 -3.41 -2.12 14.58
N PRO A 236 -2.55 -1.10 14.46
CA PRO A 236 -1.19 -1.20 14.96
C PRO A 236 -1.17 -1.42 16.47
N VAL A 237 -0.14 -2.10 16.96
CA VAL A 237 0.10 -2.25 18.41
C VAL A 237 1.12 -1.19 18.83
N VAL A 238 0.76 -0.41 19.83
CA VAL A 238 1.62 0.63 20.44
C VAL A 238 1.85 0.28 21.91
N ILE A 239 3.11 0.28 22.33
CA ILE A 239 3.50 -0.02 23.71
C ILE A 239 4.47 1.05 24.19
N GLU A 240 4.09 1.72 25.26
CA GLU A 240 4.95 2.69 25.93
C GLU A 240 5.77 1.99 27.03
N LYS A 241 7.09 2.06 26.94
CA LYS A 241 8.03 1.50 27.93
C LYS A 241 9.00 2.59 28.40
N GLY A 242 8.64 3.26 29.47
CA GLY A 242 9.42 4.40 30.00
C GLY A 242 9.49 5.54 28.97
N ASN A 243 10.70 5.88 28.53
CA ASN A 243 10.95 6.93 27.53
C ASN A 243 10.97 6.42 26.07
N LYS A 244 10.58 5.18 25.85
CA LYS A 244 10.56 4.54 24.51
C LYS A 244 9.15 4.11 24.16
N VAL A 245 8.84 4.23 22.87
CA VAL A 245 7.60 3.71 22.30
C VAL A 245 7.95 2.61 21.31
N GLN A 246 7.31 1.46 21.46
CA GLN A 246 7.38 0.36 20.50
C GLN A 246 6.10 0.35 19.68
N PHE A 247 6.27 0.19 18.37
CA PHE A 247 5.18 0.16 17.40
C PHE A 247 5.32 -1.08 16.52
N TYR A 248 4.24 -1.83 16.38
CA TYR A 248 4.18 -3.03 15.55
C TYR A 248 3.06 -2.91 14.53
N TYR A 249 3.37 -3.22 13.28
CA TYR A 249 2.43 -3.18 12.18
C TYR A 249 2.72 -4.31 11.18
N PRO A 250 1.72 -5.06 10.68
CA PRO A 250 1.94 -6.18 9.80
C PRO A 250 2.26 -5.74 8.37
N ILE A 251 3.13 -6.51 7.72
CA ILE A 251 3.35 -6.44 6.27
C ILE A 251 2.55 -7.59 5.65
N GLU A 252 1.41 -7.26 5.08
CA GLU A 252 0.57 -8.23 4.40
C GLU A 252 1.18 -8.66 3.07
N THR A 253 1.11 -9.97 2.79
CA THR A 253 1.51 -10.53 1.50
C THR A 253 0.35 -10.51 0.51
N ASN A 254 0.63 -10.13 -0.72
CA ASN A 254 -0.30 -10.18 -1.84
C ASN A 254 0.19 -11.13 -2.93
N THR A 255 -0.56 -11.28 -4.01
CA THR A 255 -0.22 -12.17 -5.12
C THR A 255 1.16 -11.90 -5.74
N MET A 256 1.62 -10.64 -5.76
CA MET A 256 2.97 -10.29 -6.22
C MET A 256 4.04 -10.85 -5.30
N CYS A 257 3.82 -10.83 -3.99
CA CYS A 257 4.76 -11.36 -3.01
C CYS A 257 4.94 -12.87 -3.16
N LEU A 258 3.88 -13.57 -3.60
CA LEU A 258 3.86 -15.02 -3.76
C LEU A 258 4.77 -15.54 -4.89
N GLN A 259 5.24 -14.67 -5.78
CA GLN A 259 6.27 -15.04 -6.77
C GLN A 259 7.58 -15.49 -6.12
N CYS A 260 7.85 -14.99 -4.90
CA CYS A 260 9.05 -15.31 -4.13
C CYS A 260 8.75 -15.90 -2.74
N HIS A 261 7.54 -15.72 -2.20
CA HIS A 261 7.13 -16.11 -0.85
C HIS A 261 5.95 -17.08 -0.83
N GLY A 262 5.67 -17.77 -1.94
CA GLY A 262 4.54 -18.68 -2.07
C GLY A 262 4.95 -20.15 -2.02
N LYS A 263 3.94 -21.03 -2.05
CA LYS A 263 4.12 -22.49 -2.18
C LYS A 263 4.44 -22.92 -3.62
N GLN A 264 4.07 -22.12 -4.61
CA GLN A 264 4.26 -22.40 -6.03
C GLN A 264 5.21 -21.36 -6.62
N ILE A 265 6.50 -21.54 -6.35
CA ILE A 265 7.57 -20.68 -6.87
C ILE A 265 8.15 -21.34 -8.11
N LYS A 266 8.42 -20.55 -9.16
CA LYS A 266 9.07 -21.05 -10.38
C LYS A 266 10.42 -21.69 -10.05
N PRO A 267 10.81 -22.79 -10.71
CA PRO A 267 12.06 -23.52 -10.41
C PRO A 267 13.30 -22.63 -10.40
N GLU A 268 13.44 -21.75 -11.40
CA GLU A 268 14.58 -20.83 -11.51
C GLU A 268 14.64 -19.81 -10.35
N VAL A 269 13.48 -19.34 -9.88
CA VAL A 269 13.37 -18.44 -8.73
C VAL A 269 13.73 -19.18 -7.44
N SER A 270 13.24 -20.41 -7.28
CA SER A 270 13.56 -21.28 -6.13
C SER A 270 15.07 -21.58 -6.05
N GLN A 271 15.73 -21.91 -7.17
CA GLN A 271 17.16 -22.12 -7.22
C GLN A 271 17.95 -20.86 -6.81
N GLN A 272 17.55 -19.70 -7.30
CA GLN A 272 18.19 -18.44 -6.93
C GLN A 272 17.98 -18.11 -5.44
N ILE A 273 16.79 -18.40 -4.89
CA ILE A 273 16.54 -18.24 -3.46
C ILE A 273 17.48 -19.13 -2.64
N MET A 274 17.59 -20.41 -2.95
CA MET A 274 18.49 -21.33 -2.26
C MET A 274 19.94 -20.89 -2.30
N LYS A 275 20.38 -20.33 -3.43
CA LYS A 275 21.74 -19.80 -3.59
C LYS A 275 22.00 -18.58 -2.70
N LEU A 276 21.04 -17.63 -2.67
CA LEU A 276 21.20 -16.36 -1.94
C LEU A 276 20.88 -16.50 -0.44
N TYR A 277 20.00 -17.43 -0.09
CA TYR A 277 19.48 -17.63 1.25
C TYR A 277 19.42 -19.12 1.62
N PRO A 278 20.56 -19.76 1.89
CA PRO A 278 20.60 -21.20 2.17
C PRO A 278 19.85 -21.64 3.42
N LYS A 279 19.44 -20.70 4.27
CA LYS A 279 18.64 -20.92 5.49
C LYS A 279 17.24 -20.28 5.38
N ASP A 280 16.70 -20.17 4.16
CA ASP A 280 15.38 -19.60 3.92
C ASP A 280 14.26 -20.42 4.58
N LEU A 281 13.41 -19.77 5.35
CA LEU A 281 12.19 -20.33 5.96
C LEU A 281 10.91 -19.75 5.34
N ALA A 282 11.02 -18.84 4.37
CA ALA A 282 9.90 -18.08 3.81
C ALA A 282 9.24 -18.76 2.60
N ILE A 283 9.71 -19.93 2.20
CA ILE A 283 9.08 -20.80 1.20
C ILE A 283 8.09 -21.71 1.90
N GLY A 284 6.84 -21.71 1.49
CA GLY A 284 5.84 -22.65 2.01
C GLY A 284 4.57 -22.06 2.56
#